data_4c44e0b309e71feea824783320848044
#
_entry.id   4c44e0b309e71feea824783320848044
#
_cell.length_a   1.000
_cell.length_b   1.000
_cell.length_c   1.000
_cell.angle_alpha   90.00
_cell.angle_beta   90.00
_cell.angle_gamma   90.00
#
_symmetry.space_group_name_H-M   'P 1'
#
loop_
_entity.id
_entity.type
_entity.pdbx_description
1 polymer ?
#
loop_
_entity_poly.entity_id
_entity_poly.type
_entity_poly.pdbx_seq_one_letter_code
_entity_poly.pdbx_strand_id
1 'polypeptide(L)'
;SYGKATLNQSKLNKGEKAILTIPVSNVGQRDGEEVVQVYICRPDDKGGPQKTLRGFQRVNIAKGKTQNVSIELPYDSFEWFDTATNTIRPLSGTYKILYGNSSNENDLQTCSIQIR
;
A
#
# COMPACT_ATOMS: atom_id res chain seq x y z
N SER A 1 7.34 -12.40 7.72
CA SER A 1 8.42 -11.66 7.06
C SER A 1 7.95 -11.16 5.68
N TYR A 2 8.24 -9.92 5.40
CA TYR A 2 7.82 -9.26 4.16
C TYR A 2 9.02 -8.99 3.28
N GLY A 3 8.94 -9.40 2.03
CA GLY A 3 9.96 -9.09 1.05
C GLY A 3 9.66 -7.76 0.35
N LYS A 4 10.53 -7.42 -0.60
CA LYS A 4 10.37 -6.18 -1.36
C LYS A 4 9.19 -6.29 -2.33
N ALA A 5 8.24 -5.38 -2.21
CA ALA A 5 7.08 -5.34 -3.08
C ALA A 5 7.42 -4.80 -4.47
N THR A 6 6.63 -5.21 -5.45
CA THR A 6 6.74 -4.70 -6.81
C THR A 6 5.40 -4.10 -7.24
N LEU A 7 5.48 -3.08 -8.08
CA LEU A 7 4.32 -2.46 -8.69
C LEU A 7 4.31 -2.79 -10.18
N ASN A 8 3.11 -3.03 -10.73
CA ASN A 8 2.98 -3.28 -12.16
C ASN A 8 3.32 -2.03 -12.99
N GLN A 9 3.21 -0.85 -12.37
CA GLN A 9 3.59 0.41 -13.00
C GLN A 9 3.93 1.44 -11.92
N SER A 10 4.84 2.35 -12.25
CA SER A 10 5.30 3.39 -11.31
C SER A 10 4.54 4.70 -11.46
N LYS A 11 3.74 4.84 -12.50
CA LYS A 11 2.92 6.02 -12.78
C LYS A 11 1.51 5.58 -13.06
N LEU A 12 0.53 6.29 -12.50
CA LEU A 12 -0.87 5.91 -12.60
C LEU A 12 -1.67 7.07 -13.16
N ASN A 13 -2.44 6.80 -14.22
CA ASN A 13 -3.34 7.76 -14.83
C ASN A 13 -4.77 7.45 -14.44
N LYS A 14 -5.65 8.43 -14.63
CA LYS A 14 -7.07 8.27 -14.36
C LYS A 14 -7.62 7.05 -15.11
N GLY A 15 -8.38 6.21 -14.42
CA GLY A 15 -8.97 5.01 -15.00
C GLY A 15 -8.08 3.79 -14.92
N GLU A 16 -6.85 3.94 -14.47
CA GLU A 16 -5.93 2.83 -14.31
C GLU A 16 -5.92 2.32 -12.87
N LYS A 17 -5.27 1.19 -12.65
CA LYS A 17 -5.05 0.67 -11.30
C LYS A 17 -3.62 0.17 -11.18
N ALA A 18 -3.06 0.36 -9.99
CA ALA A 18 -1.78 -0.22 -9.65
C ALA A 18 -2.02 -1.58 -8.98
N ILE A 19 -1.13 -2.53 -9.25
CA ILE A 19 -1.15 -3.82 -8.57
C ILE A 19 0.14 -3.94 -7.79
N LEU A 20 -0.01 -3.97 -6.47
CA LEU A 20 1.11 -4.12 -5.54
C LEU A 20 1.24 -5.60 -5.20
N THR A 21 2.37 -6.19 -5.53
CA THR A 21 2.65 -7.59 -5.22
C THR A 21 3.70 -7.66 -4.13
N ILE A 22 3.36 -8.30 -3.03
CA ILE A 22 4.19 -8.37 -1.83
C ILE A 22 4.51 -9.84 -1.53
N PRO A 23 5.77 -10.25 -1.54
CA PRO A 23 6.12 -11.58 -1.08
C PRO A 23 6.09 -11.62 0.45
N VAL A 24 5.28 -12.52 0.99
CA VAL A 24 5.09 -12.68 2.43
C VAL A 24 5.48 -14.10 2.80
N SER A 25 6.42 -14.22 3.73
CA SER A 25 6.95 -15.51 4.16
C SER A 25 6.52 -15.84 5.58
N ASN A 26 6.14 -17.09 5.80
CA ASN A 26 5.90 -17.60 7.15
C ASN A 26 7.17 -18.25 7.66
N VAL A 27 7.89 -17.53 8.52
CA VAL A 27 9.14 -18.03 9.14
C VAL A 27 8.89 -18.68 10.49
N GLY A 28 7.62 -18.79 10.90
CA GLY A 28 7.26 -19.46 12.14
C GLY A 28 7.25 -20.97 12.01
N GLN A 29 6.89 -21.64 13.10
CA GLN A 29 6.89 -23.10 13.18
C GLN A 29 5.52 -23.71 12.90
N ARG A 30 4.51 -22.89 12.60
CA ARG A 30 3.15 -23.32 12.33
C ARG A 30 2.60 -22.58 11.12
N ASP A 31 1.64 -23.21 10.47
CA ASP A 31 0.84 -22.51 9.47
C ASP A 31 0.15 -21.33 10.16
N GLY A 32 0.06 -20.23 9.46
CA GLY A 32 -0.50 -19.03 10.06
C GLY A 32 -1.30 -18.20 9.09
N GLU A 33 -2.10 -17.32 9.68
CA GLU A 33 -2.87 -16.32 8.97
C GLU A 33 -2.15 -14.99 9.10
N GLU A 34 -2.08 -14.26 8.01
CA GLU A 34 -1.45 -12.93 7.97
C GLU A 34 -2.45 -11.94 7.41
N VAL A 35 -2.50 -10.75 8.01
CA VAL A 35 -3.29 -9.64 7.50
C VAL A 35 -2.31 -8.59 6.96
N VAL A 36 -2.25 -8.48 5.64
CA VAL A 36 -1.40 -7.51 4.96
C VAL A 36 -2.16 -6.20 4.87
N GLN A 37 -1.60 -5.13 5.41
CA GLN A 37 -2.19 -3.80 5.38
C GLN A 37 -1.40 -2.91 4.44
N VAL A 38 -2.12 -2.08 3.69
CA VAL A 38 -1.52 -1.13 2.76
C VAL A 38 -2.01 0.27 3.11
N TYR A 39 -1.07 1.13 3.42
CA TYR A 39 -1.34 2.52 3.74
C TYR A 39 -0.78 3.40 2.62
N ILE A 40 -1.43 4.52 2.38
CA ILE A 40 -0.98 5.52 1.42
C ILE A 40 -0.70 6.81 2.15
N CYS A 41 0.43 7.42 1.85
CA CYS A 41 0.88 8.66 2.44
C CYS A 41 1.27 9.63 1.33
N ARG A 42 0.88 10.89 1.48
CA ARG A 42 1.30 11.95 0.58
C ARG A 42 2.36 12.80 1.30
N PRO A 43 3.64 12.63 0.95
CA PRO A 43 4.71 13.31 1.70
C PRO A 43 4.63 14.83 1.69
N ASP A 44 4.01 15.41 0.65
CA ASP A 44 3.92 16.85 0.49
C ASP A 44 2.76 17.48 1.27
N ASP A 45 1.91 16.67 1.87
CA ASP A 45 0.76 17.17 2.62
C ASP A 45 1.12 17.32 4.09
N LYS A 46 1.50 18.50 4.48
CA LYS A 46 1.96 18.79 5.85
C LYS A 46 0.82 18.94 6.85
N GLY A 47 -0.37 19.26 6.37
CA GLY A 47 -1.53 19.47 7.24
C GLY A 47 -2.52 18.34 7.25
N GLY A 48 -2.30 17.30 6.45
CA GLY A 48 -3.21 16.17 6.32
C GLY A 48 -2.81 14.98 7.16
N PRO A 49 -3.55 13.87 7.02
CA PRO A 49 -3.19 12.64 7.72
C PRO A 49 -1.86 12.10 7.23
N GLN A 50 -1.08 11.54 8.15
CA GLN A 50 0.25 11.03 7.80
C GLN A 50 0.15 9.79 6.92
N LYS A 51 -0.85 8.95 7.18
CA LYS A 51 -1.11 7.78 6.33
C LYS A 51 -2.57 7.38 6.47
N THR A 52 -3.09 6.75 5.42
CA THR A 52 -4.47 6.28 5.38
C THR A 52 -4.50 4.84 4.91
N LEU A 53 -5.24 3.98 5.61
CA LEU A 53 -5.41 2.59 5.21
C LEU A 53 -6.25 2.55 3.94
N ARG A 54 -5.70 1.99 2.86
CA ARG A 54 -6.38 1.92 1.56
C ARG A 54 -6.59 0.50 1.06
N GLY A 55 -5.97 -0.48 1.68
CA GLY A 55 -6.17 -1.86 1.29
C GLY A 55 -5.72 -2.82 2.37
N PHE A 56 -6.31 -4.00 2.37
CA PHE A 56 -5.83 -5.07 3.22
C PHE A 56 -6.21 -6.40 2.59
N GLN A 57 -5.44 -7.44 2.95
CA GLN A 57 -5.67 -8.78 2.45
C GLN A 57 -5.32 -9.77 3.55
N ARG A 58 -6.25 -10.67 3.82
CA ARG A 58 -6.01 -11.77 4.77
C ARG A 58 -5.60 -13.00 3.99
N VAL A 59 -4.50 -13.62 4.37
CA VAL A 59 -3.96 -14.79 3.68
C VAL A 59 -3.52 -15.85 4.67
N ASN A 60 -3.62 -17.10 4.27
CA ASN A 60 -3.08 -18.22 5.03
C ASN A 60 -1.78 -18.67 4.37
N ILE A 61 -0.72 -18.76 5.15
CA ILE A 61 0.60 -19.11 4.65
C ILE A 61 1.12 -20.29 5.43
N ALA A 62 1.41 -21.38 4.73
CA ALA A 62 1.96 -22.57 5.34
C ALA A 62 3.36 -22.28 5.90
N LYS A 63 3.71 -22.93 6.97
CA LYS A 63 5.02 -22.74 7.59
C LYS A 63 6.14 -22.99 6.57
N GLY A 64 7.15 -22.13 6.60
CA GLY A 64 8.29 -22.25 5.70
C GLY A 64 8.00 -21.88 4.26
N LYS A 65 6.80 -21.36 3.95
CA LYS A 65 6.42 -21.01 2.60
C LYS A 65 6.35 -19.51 2.42
N THR A 66 6.48 -19.10 1.16
CA THR A 66 6.33 -17.70 0.74
C THR A 66 5.16 -17.64 -0.22
N GLN A 67 4.29 -16.66 -0.02
CA GLN A 67 3.15 -16.40 -0.89
C GLN A 67 3.22 -14.97 -1.39
N ASN A 68 3.01 -14.80 -2.68
CA ASN A 68 2.90 -13.46 -3.26
C ASN A 68 1.47 -12.97 -3.08
N VAL A 69 1.31 -11.85 -2.39
CA VAL A 69 0.02 -11.25 -2.12
C VAL A 69 -0.14 -10.05 -3.05
N SER A 70 -1.19 -10.06 -3.86
CA SER A 70 -1.46 -8.96 -4.80
C SER A 70 -2.62 -8.13 -4.29
N ILE A 71 -2.42 -6.82 -4.21
CA ILE A 71 -3.42 -5.86 -3.78
C ILE A 71 -3.63 -4.85 -4.88
N GLU A 72 -4.86 -4.70 -5.33
CA GLU A 72 -5.21 -3.71 -6.33
C GLU A 72 -5.44 -2.35 -5.69
N LEU A 73 -4.81 -1.33 -6.27
CA LEU A 73 -4.97 0.06 -5.84
C LEU A 73 -5.46 0.86 -7.04
N PRO A 74 -6.79 0.98 -7.21
CA PRO A 74 -7.33 1.80 -8.29
C PRO A 74 -6.94 3.26 -8.12
N TYR A 75 -7.05 4.02 -9.18
CA TYR A 75 -6.72 5.46 -9.17
C TYR A 75 -7.43 6.17 -8.01
N ASP A 76 -8.68 5.81 -7.71
CA ASP A 76 -9.45 6.43 -6.63
C ASP A 76 -8.92 6.11 -5.24
N SER A 77 -8.06 5.11 -5.09
CA SER A 77 -7.42 4.83 -3.80
C SER A 77 -6.45 5.92 -3.37
N PHE A 78 -6.05 6.79 -4.29
CA PHE A 78 -5.14 7.90 -4.05
C PHE A 78 -5.87 9.22 -3.82
N GLU A 79 -7.14 9.15 -3.42
CA GLU A 79 -7.90 10.32 -3.06
C GLU A 79 -7.30 11.02 -1.86
N TRP A 80 -7.27 12.34 -1.93
CA TRP A 80 -6.73 13.19 -0.88
C TRP A 80 -7.53 14.48 -0.84
N PHE A 81 -7.65 15.07 0.33
CA PHE A 81 -8.38 16.32 0.46
C PHE A 81 -7.59 17.47 -0.19
N ASP A 82 -8.23 18.12 -1.15
CA ASP A 82 -7.66 19.26 -1.84
C ASP A 82 -8.19 20.54 -1.20
N THR A 83 -7.34 21.26 -0.47
CA THR A 83 -7.74 22.47 0.22
C THR A 83 -8.03 23.63 -0.74
N ALA A 84 -7.46 23.59 -1.93
CA ALA A 84 -7.68 24.65 -2.92
C ALA A 84 -9.11 24.62 -3.50
N THR A 85 -9.67 23.42 -3.68
CA THR A 85 -11.01 23.24 -4.23
C THR A 85 -12.02 22.74 -3.21
N ASN A 86 -11.57 22.46 -1.98
CA ASN A 86 -12.40 21.92 -0.90
C ASN A 86 -13.10 20.62 -1.30
N THR A 87 -12.38 19.75 -2.03
CA THR A 87 -12.91 18.48 -2.51
C THR A 87 -11.94 17.34 -2.19
N ILE A 88 -12.45 16.10 -2.18
CA ILE A 88 -11.65 14.90 -2.06
C ILE A 88 -11.54 14.28 -3.44
N ARG A 89 -10.30 14.14 -3.93
CA ARG A 89 -10.04 13.56 -5.24
C ARG A 89 -8.59 13.13 -5.32
N PRO A 90 -8.24 12.23 -6.26
CA PRO A 90 -6.82 11.95 -6.48
C PRO A 90 -6.08 13.21 -6.92
N LEU A 91 -4.98 13.51 -6.23
CA LEU A 91 -4.14 14.66 -6.55
C LEU A 91 -2.88 14.18 -7.24
N SER A 92 -2.43 14.95 -8.23
CA SER A 92 -1.18 14.65 -8.92
C SER A 92 0.00 14.77 -7.96
N GLY A 93 1.01 13.93 -8.14
CA GLY A 93 2.21 13.98 -7.35
C GLY A 93 2.71 12.60 -6.94
N THR A 94 3.71 12.61 -6.09
CA THR A 94 4.33 11.39 -5.58
C THR A 94 3.66 10.98 -4.28
N TYR A 95 3.30 9.70 -4.19
CA TYR A 95 2.75 9.11 -2.97
C TYR A 95 3.68 8.01 -2.50
N LYS A 96 3.70 7.77 -1.20
CA LYS A 96 4.35 6.60 -0.61
C LYS A 96 3.30 5.55 -0.29
N ILE A 97 3.62 4.32 -0.61
CA ILE A 97 2.82 3.16 -0.24
C ILE A 97 3.58 2.43 0.85
N LEU A 98 2.94 2.30 2.02
CA LEU A 98 3.51 1.60 3.16
C LEU A 98 2.73 0.31 3.35
N TYR A 99 3.44 -0.80 3.55
CA TYR A 99 2.80 -2.10 3.66
C TYR A 99 3.44 -2.94 4.74
N GLY A 100 2.63 -3.80 5.34
CA GLY A 100 3.06 -4.68 6.41
C GLY A 100 1.87 -5.20 7.19
N ASN A 101 2.14 -5.70 8.39
CA ASN A 101 1.10 -6.27 9.25
C ASN A 101 0.81 -5.39 10.47
N SER A 102 1.22 -4.14 10.46
CA SER A 102 1.13 -3.24 11.61
C SER A 102 0.76 -1.85 11.14
N SER A 103 0.21 -1.05 12.06
CA SER A 103 0.01 0.38 11.84
C SER A 103 1.22 1.22 12.23
N ASN A 104 2.23 0.61 12.84
CA ASN A 104 3.44 1.30 13.26
C ASN A 104 4.37 1.49 12.06
N GLU A 105 4.65 2.74 11.70
CA GLU A 105 5.48 3.06 10.52
C GLU A 105 6.86 2.42 10.57
N ASN A 106 7.41 2.21 11.76
CA ASN A 106 8.73 1.59 11.90
C ASN A 106 8.75 0.13 11.45
N ASP A 107 7.58 -0.51 11.43
CA ASP A 107 7.44 -1.91 11.03
C ASP A 107 7.00 -2.06 9.58
N LEU A 108 6.74 -0.96 8.88
CA LEU A 108 6.24 -0.98 7.51
C LEU A 108 7.37 -0.78 6.51
N GLN A 109 7.26 -1.45 5.39
CA GLN A 109 8.12 -1.21 4.24
C GLN A 109 7.43 -0.23 3.30
N THR A 110 8.21 0.43 2.46
CA THR A 110 7.68 1.48 1.60
C THR A 110 8.08 1.29 0.14
N CYS A 111 7.22 1.76 -0.74
CA CYS A 111 7.55 2.01 -2.14
C CYS A 111 6.83 3.28 -2.58
N SER A 112 7.19 3.80 -3.75
CA SER A 112 6.65 5.06 -4.24
C SER A 112 5.93 4.87 -5.55
N ILE A 113 4.92 5.72 -5.79
CA ILE A 113 4.16 5.75 -7.03
C ILE A 113 3.84 7.21 -7.38
N GLN A 114 3.78 7.52 -8.66
CA GLN A 114 3.38 8.83 -9.14
C GLN A 114 1.97 8.78 -9.69
N ILE A 115 1.16 9.74 -9.28
CA ILE A 115 -0.20 9.93 -9.76
C ILE A 115 -0.21 11.13 -10.71
N ARG A 116 -0.80 10.92 -11.87
CA ARG A 116 -0.87 11.95 -12.91
C ARG A 116 -2.26 12.58 -13.02
#